data_18d7fb6aaa2e504a236bf061dfdf0578
#
_entry.id   18d7fb6aaa2e504a236bf061dfdf0578
#
_cell.length_a   1.000
_cell.length_b   1.000
_cell.length_c   1.000
_cell.angle_alpha   90.00
_cell.angle_beta   90.00
_cell.angle_gamma   90.00
#
_symmetry.space_group_name_H-M   'P 1'
#
loop_
_entity.id
_entity.type
_entity.pdbx_description
1 polymer ?
#
loop_
_entity_poly.entity_id
_entity_poly.type
_entity_poly.pdbx_seq_one_letter_code
_entity_poly.pdbx_strand_id
1 'polypeptide(L)'
;FRILKNGLASNCNGYQIALSNSSIKQNLLVPYSQRRKSYSNQGASLSKVKVNGEHGVVEVQTRTLDSYNFINIDFIKIDVEGHELNVLKGAVKTLKRNKPILLVELSESHTKMPIEKLINNVENYGFKAMFLKKGRLHDISLFNNEKDHRYAPIGKGNFIYNFIFFPHN
;
A
#
# COMPACT_ATOMS: atom_id res chain seq x y z
N PHE A 1 1.16 -13.39 13.69
CA PHE A 1 -0.22 -12.93 13.95
C PHE A 1 -0.61 -12.98 15.42
N ARG A 2 -0.35 -14.09 16.15
CA ARG A 2 -0.66 -14.22 17.59
C ARG A 2 -0.07 -13.09 18.44
N ILE A 3 1.19 -12.72 18.18
CA ILE A 3 1.86 -11.60 18.89
C ILE A 3 1.15 -10.28 18.60
N LEU A 4 0.82 -10.02 17.32
CA LEU A 4 0.09 -8.82 16.93
C LEU A 4 -1.27 -8.72 17.62
N LYS A 5 -2.04 -9.82 17.62
CA LYS A 5 -3.36 -9.86 18.23
C LYS A 5 -3.33 -9.55 19.75
N ASN A 6 -2.30 -10.01 20.43
CA ASN A 6 -2.14 -9.76 21.88
C ASN A 6 -1.71 -8.32 22.20
N GLY A 7 -1.15 -7.60 21.22
CA GLY A 7 -0.72 -6.20 21.36
C GLY A 7 -1.70 -5.17 20.80
N LEU A 8 -2.84 -5.59 20.24
CA LEU A 8 -3.86 -4.67 19.74
C LEU A 8 -4.62 -3.99 20.89
N ALA A 9 -4.88 -2.70 20.71
CA ALA A 9 -5.77 -1.95 21.59
C ALA A 9 -7.21 -2.52 21.53
N SER A 10 -8.01 -2.31 22.57
CA SER A 10 -9.36 -2.88 22.70
C SER A 10 -10.32 -2.46 21.57
N ASN A 11 -10.06 -1.31 20.95
CA ASN A 11 -10.84 -0.78 19.82
C ASN A 11 -10.30 -1.22 18.44
N CYS A 12 -9.31 -2.12 18.38
CA CYS A 12 -8.69 -2.60 17.15
C CYS A 12 -9.06 -4.05 16.86
N ASN A 13 -9.36 -4.36 15.58
CA ASN A 13 -9.61 -5.71 15.11
C ASN A 13 -8.48 -6.13 14.17
N GLY A 14 -7.87 -7.29 14.42
CA GLY A 14 -6.83 -7.88 13.57
C GLY A 14 -7.35 -9.06 12.77
N TYR A 15 -7.03 -9.10 11.47
CA TYR A 15 -7.40 -10.18 10.57
C TYR A 15 -6.14 -10.86 10.00
N GLN A 16 -6.09 -12.19 10.07
CA GLN A 16 -4.97 -12.96 9.51
C GLN A 16 -5.24 -13.28 8.03
N ILE A 17 -5.20 -12.27 7.20
CA ILE A 17 -5.41 -12.34 5.75
C ILE A 17 -4.48 -11.35 5.04
N ALA A 18 -4.32 -11.51 3.72
CA ALA A 18 -3.77 -10.49 2.85
C ALA A 18 -4.89 -9.91 1.96
N LEU A 19 -4.97 -8.58 1.88
CA LEU A 19 -5.92 -7.95 0.96
C LEU A 19 -5.41 -8.03 -0.48
N SER A 20 -6.33 -8.35 -1.42
CA SER A 20 -6.04 -8.48 -2.85
C SER A 20 -7.32 -8.25 -3.67
N ASN A 21 -7.24 -8.45 -4.99
CA ASN A 21 -8.37 -8.39 -5.92
C ASN A 21 -9.21 -9.69 -5.98
N SER A 22 -8.80 -10.73 -5.24
CA SER A 22 -9.47 -12.03 -5.23
C SER A 22 -9.35 -12.72 -3.88
N SER A 23 -10.23 -13.70 -3.63
CA SER A 23 -10.28 -14.46 -2.36
C SER A 23 -9.79 -15.87 -2.61
N ILE A 24 -8.47 -16.06 -2.68
CA ILE A 24 -7.78 -17.32 -2.97
C ILE A 24 -6.58 -17.49 -2.04
N LYS A 25 -5.97 -18.66 -2.05
CA LYS A 25 -4.65 -18.87 -1.45
C LYS A 25 -3.56 -18.34 -2.38
N GLN A 26 -2.61 -17.60 -1.83
CA GLN A 26 -1.46 -17.06 -2.56
C GLN A 26 -0.18 -17.19 -1.73
N ASN A 27 0.95 -17.13 -2.41
CA ASN A 27 2.26 -17.17 -1.80
C ASN A 27 2.70 -15.75 -1.42
N LEU A 28 2.81 -15.47 -0.13
CA LEU A 28 3.47 -14.29 0.40
C LEU A 28 4.99 -14.54 0.41
N LEU A 29 5.74 -13.68 -0.24
CA LEU A 29 7.19 -13.72 -0.29
C LEU A 29 7.76 -12.94 0.88
N VAL A 30 8.59 -13.59 1.70
CA VAL A 30 9.19 -13.00 2.89
C VAL A 30 10.69 -12.85 2.65
N PRO A 31 11.23 -11.62 2.48
CA PRO A 31 12.62 -11.43 2.13
C PRO A 31 13.56 -11.89 3.24
N TYR A 32 14.70 -12.46 2.85
CA TYR A 32 15.80 -12.76 3.77
C TYR A 32 16.69 -11.54 3.95
N SER A 33 16.90 -11.16 5.19
CA SER A 33 17.79 -10.05 5.54
C SER A 33 19.22 -10.57 5.81
N GLN A 34 20.13 -10.33 4.89
CA GLN A 34 21.55 -10.68 5.07
C GLN A 34 22.16 -10.02 6.32
N ARG A 35 21.76 -8.77 6.61
CA ARG A 35 22.21 -8.03 7.80
C ARG A 35 21.75 -8.68 9.10
N ARG A 36 20.50 -9.16 9.16
CA ARG A 36 19.90 -9.79 10.36
C ARG A 36 20.08 -11.29 10.38
N LYS A 37 20.56 -11.89 9.28
CA LYS A 37 20.66 -13.34 9.05
C LYS A 37 19.34 -14.06 9.37
N SER A 38 18.22 -13.46 8.97
CA SER A 38 16.88 -13.99 9.26
C SER A 38 15.85 -13.48 8.25
N TYR A 39 14.74 -14.20 8.13
CA TYR A 39 13.58 -13.74 7.40
C TYR A 39 12.91 -12.55 8.11
N SER A 40 12.49 -11.54 7.35
CA SER A 40 11.93 -10.31 7.87
C SER A 40 10.55 -10.03 7.27
N ASN A 41 9.58 -9.74 8.12
CA ASN A 41 8.25 -9.30 7.66
C ASN A 41 8.28 -7.90 7.02
N GLN A 42 9.36 -7.14 7.25
CA GLN A 42 9.55 -5.86 6.55
C GLN A 42 9.80 -6.13 5.07
N GLY A 43 8.94 -5.57 4.23
CA GLY A 43 8.99 -5.76 2.79
C GLY A 43 8.44 -7.12 2.32
N ALA A 44 7.75 -7.90 3.19
CA ALA A 44 7.00 -9.06 2.74
C ALA A 44 5.87 -8.64 1.79
N SER A 45 5.74 -9.33 0.65
CA SER A 45 4.83 -8.91 -0.42
C SER A 45 4.25 -10.09 -1.19
N LEU A 46 3.07 -9.89 -1.76
CA LEU A 46 2.52 -10.76 -2.81
C LEU A 46 3.13 -10.43 -4.19
N SER A 47 3.91 -9.35 -4.30
CA SER A 47 4.56 -8.93 -5.53
C SER A 47 5.94 -9.56 -5.70
N LYS A 48 6.11 -10.33 -6.77
CA LYS A 48 7.42 -10.89 -7.16
C LYS A 48 8.41 -9.81 -7.61
N VAL A 49 7.93 -8.65 -8.02
CA VAL A 49 8.79 -7.52 -8.43
C VAL A 49 9.52 -6.95 -7.23
N LYS A 50 8.82 -6.79 -6.10
CA LYS A 50 9.38 -6.25 -4.85
C LYS A 50 10.38 -7.20 -4.21
N VAL A 51 10.09 -8.49 -4.22
CA VAL A 51 10.92 -9.52 -3.59
C VAL A 51 11.61 -10.37 -4.67
N ASN A 52 12.78 -9.93 -5.12
CA ASN A 52 13.54 -10.55 -6.20
C ASN A 52 14.83 -11.26 -5.75
N GLY A 53 15.14 -11.25 -4.47
CA GLY A 53 16.31 -11.92 -3.86
C GLY A 53 15.92 -13.20 -3.12
N GLU A 54 16.82 -13.66 -2.23
CA GLU A 54 16.55 -14.79 -1.34
C GLU A 54 15.32 -14.49 -0.47
N HIS A 55 14.36 -15.39 -0.47
CA HIS A 55 13.11 -15.23 0.27
C HIS A 55 12.51 -16.58 0.69
N GLY A 56 11.79 -16.55 1.79
CA GLY A 56 10.87 -17.60 2.18
C GLY A 56 9.50 -17.42 1.53
N VAL A 57 8.74 -18.49 1.50
CA VAL A 57 7.37 -18.50 0.96
C VAL A 57 6.40 -18.94 2.07
N VAL A 58 5.35 -18.16 2.28
CA VAL A 58 4.28 -18.48 3.22
C VAL A 58 2.94 -18.44 2.47
N GLU A 59 2.22 -19.56 2.47
CA GLU A 59 0.87 -19.57 1.93
C GLU A 59 -0.06 -18.74 2.82
N VAL A 60 -0.75 -17.76 2.23
CA VAL A 60 -1.70 -16.90 2.93
C VAL A 60 -3.05 -16.90 2.22
N GLN A 61 -4.13 -16.77 2.99
CA GLN A 61 -5.45 -16.53 2.43
C GLN A 61 -5.56 -15.06 2.02
N THR A 62 -5.90 -14.79 0.76
CA THR A 62 -6.27 -13.45 0.31
C THR A 62 -7.76 -13.24 0.39
N ARG A 63 -8.18 -11.97 0.54
CA ARG A 63 -9.57 -11.53 0.45
C ARG A 63 -9.64 -10.15 -0.20
N THR A 64 -10.80 -9.84 -0.79
CA THR A 64 -11.10 -8.49 -1.22
C THR A 64 -11.61 -7.67 -0.04
N LEU A 65 -11.30 -6.36 0.02
CA LEU A 65 -11.85 -5.48 1.03
C LEU A 65 -13.39 -5.41 0.92
N ASP A 66 -13.90 -5.47 -0.30
CA ASP A 66 -15.34 -5.49 -0.58
C ASP A 66 -16.09 -6.66 0.08
N SER A 67 -15.42 -7.80 0.31
CA SER A 67 -16.03 -8.97 0.96
C SER A 67 -16.40 -8.77 2.43
N TYR A 68 -15.84 -7.75 3.07
CA TYR A 68 -16.16 -7.41 4.48
C TYR A 68 -17.39 -6.52 4.64
N ASN A 69 -17.84 -5.89 3.57
CA ASN A 69 -19.00 -4.98 3.58
C ASN A 69 -18.92 -3.85 4.62
N PHE A 70 -17.70 -3.39 4.96
CA PHE A 70 -17.51 -2.29 5.91
C PHE A 70 -18.25 -1.02 5.47
N ILE A 71 -18.87 -0.34 6.43
CA ILE A 71 -19.56 0.94 6.26
C ILE A 71 -18.94 1.98 7.19
N ASN A 72 -19.13 3.26 6.87
CA ASN A 72 -18.63 4.39 7.66
C ASN A 72 -17.10 4.36 7.82
N ILE A 73 -16.40 4.11 6.70
CA ILE A 73 -14.94 4.18 6.66
C ILE A 73 -14.55 5.60 6.26
N ASP A 74 -13.84 6.30 7.14
CA ASP A 74 -13.35 7.65 6.90
C ASP A 74 -11.94 7.67 6.31
N PHE A 75 -11.12 6.63 6.61
CA PHE A 75 -9.71 6.58 6.25
C PHE A 75 -9.23 5.15 5.95
N ILE A 76 -8.40 4.99 4.92
CA ILE A 76 -7.74 3.72 4.60
C ILE A 76 -6.25 3.98 4.35
N LYS A 77 -5.35 3.31 5.11
CA LYS A 77 -3.93 3.22 4.75
C LYS A 77 -3.69 1.94 3.95
N ILE A 78 -2.99 2.07 2.81
CA ILE A 78 -2.54 0.94 1.97
C ILE A 78 -1.02 1.00 1.85
N ASP A 79 -0.34 -0.02 2.40
CA ASP A 79 1.10 -0.14 2.46
C ASP A 79 1.40 -1.65 2.43
N VAL A 80 1.45 -2.21 1.22
CA VAL A 80 1.50 -3.66 0.94
C VAL A 80 2.62 -4.03 -0.02
N GLU A 81 3.63 -3.14 -0.12
CA GLU A 81 4.91 -3.41 -0.75
C GLU A 81 4.79 -3.87 -2.22
N GLY A 82 4.07 -3.07 -3.03
CA GLY A 82 3.92 -3.28 -4.48
C GLY A 82 2.67 -4.06 -4.89
N HIS A 83 1.72 -4.27 -3.97
CA HIS A 83 0.44 -4.92 -4.26
C HIS A 83 -0.77 -3.97 -4.12
N GLU A 84 -0.53 -2.66 -3.99
CA GLU A 84 -1.52 -1.61 -3.70
C GLU A 84 -2.65 -1.58 -4.72
N LEU A 85 -2.31 -1.64 -6.02
CA LEU A 85 -3.32 -1.62 -7.09
C LEU A 85 -4.26 -2.84 -7.04
N ASN A 86 -3.78 -4.00 -6.58
CA ASN A 86 -4.63 -5.18 -6.42
C ASN A 86 -5.55 -5.03 -5.20
N VAL A 87 -5.08 -4.42 -4.12
CA VAL A 87 -5.94 -4.07 -2.96
C VAL A 87 -7.06 -3.13 -3.41
N LEU A 88 -6.74 -2.08 -4.16
CA LEU A 88 -7.72 -1.12 -4.69
C LEU A 88 -8.74 -1.77 -5.63
N LYS A 89 -8.29 -2.68 -6.52
CA LYS A 89 -9.19 -3.48 -7.38
C LYS A 89 -10.17 -4.33 -6.55
N GLY A 90 -9.75 -4.82 -5.39
CA GLY A 90 -10.61 -5.57 -4.47
C GLY A 90 -11.44 -4.70 -3.52
N ALA A 91 -11.37 -3.37 -3.66
CA ALA A 91 -12.01 -2.39 -2.77
C ALA A 91 -13.03 -1.48 -3.47
N VAL A 92 -13.32 -1.71 -4.75
CA VAL A 92 -14.09 -0.77 -5.60
C VAL A 92 -15.44 -0.38 -4.99
N LYS A 93 -16.22 -1.35 -4.50
CA LYS A 93 -17.53 -1.09 -3.88
C LYS A 93 -17.37 -0.33 -2.57
N THR A 94 -16.37 -0.67 -1.78
CA THR A 94 -16.06 -0.03 -0.50
C THR A 94 -15.65 1.43 -0.71
N LEU A 95 -14.75 1.69 -1.67
CA LEU A 95 -14.31 3.05 -2.02
C LEU A 95 -15.46 3.92 -2.53
N LYS A 96 -16.27 3.38 -3.44
CA LYS A 96 -17.42 4.10 -4.00
C LYS A 96 -18.47 4.45 -2.94
N ARG A 97 -18.73 3.53 -2.01
CA ARG A 97 -19.75 3.70 -0.97
C ARG A 97 -19.34 4.66 0.12
N ASN A 98 -18.09 4.54 0.61
CA ASN A 98 -17.64 5.27 1.79
C ASN A 98 -16.90 6.56 1.45
N LYS A 99 -16.31 6.66 0.24
CA LYS A 99 -15.47 7.81 -0.18
C LYS A 99 -14.41 8.20 0.88
N PRO A 100 -13.60 7.25 1.39
CA PRO A 100 -12.65 7.52 2.46
C PRO A 100 -11.49 8.39 1.96
N ILE A 101 -10.76 9.03 2.87
CA ILE A 101 -9.42 9.52 2.55
C ILE A 101 -8.48 8.32 2.46
N LEU A 102 -7.63 8.27 1.41
CA LEU A 102 -6.65 7.21 1.26
C LEU A 102 -5.24 7.74 1.55
N LEU A 103 -4.43 6.96 2.27
CA LEU A 103 -2.98 7.10 2.35
C LEU A 103 -2.37 5.87 1.70
N VAL A 104 -1.73 6.04 0.54
CA VAL A 104 -1.20 4.93 -0.24
C VAL A 104 0.31 5.09 -0.42
N GLU A 105 1.07 4.04 -0.08
CA GLU A 105 2.47 3.96 -0.42
C GLU A 105 2.62 3.52 -1.88
N LEU A 106 3.19 4.37 -2.72
CA LEU A 106 3.43 4.08 -4.13
C LEU A 106 4.92 4.25 -4.45
N SER A 107 5.52 3.23 -5.05
CA SER A 107 6.93 3.27 -5.45
C SER A 107 7.19 2.53 -6.76
N GLU A 108 7.95 3.18 -7.66
CA GLU A 108 8.42 2.56 -8.90
C GLU A 108 9.28 1.32 -8.63
N SER A 109 10.06 1.32 -7.55
CA SER A 109 10.92 0.19 -7.17
C SER A 109 10.11 -1.06 -6.80
N HIS A 110 8.86 -0.90 -6.34
CA HIS A 110 7.99 -2.00 -5.93
C HIS A 110 7.22 -2.63 -7.09
N THR A 111 6.98 -1.87 -8.17
CA THR A 111 6.07 -2.28 -9.25
C THR A 111 6.71 -2.26 -10.63
N LYS A 112 7.83 -1.56 -10.83
CA LYS A 112 8.43 -1.16 -12.12
C LYS A 112 7.49 -0.32 -12.99
N MET A 113 6.43 0.21 -12.42
CA MET A 113 5.52 1.13 -13.11
C MET A 113 5.92 2.57 -12.78
N PRO A 114 5.94 3.50 -13.75
CA PRO A 114 6.19 4.91 -13.51
C PRO A 114 5.24 5.48 -12.46
N ILE A 115 5.76 6.35 -11.57
CA ILE A 115 4.99 6.89 -10.43
C ILE A 115 3.75 7.65 -10.86
N GLU A 116 3.82 8.39 -11.96
CA GLU A 116 2.69 9.09 -12.56
C GLU A 116 1.55 8.13 -12.96
N LYS A 117 1.89 6.95 -13.48
CA LYS A 117 0.90 5.92 -13.81
C LYS A 117 0.30 5.30 -12.55
N LEU A 118 1.11 5.10 -11.50
CA LEU A 118 0.61 4.59 -10.22
C LEU A 118 -0.40 5.56 -9.61
N ILE A 119 -0.07 6.86 -9.56
CA ILE A 119 -0.95 7.91 -9.05
C ILE A 119 -2.25 7.96 -9.86
N ASN A 120 -2.17 8.04 -11.19
CA ASN A 120 -3.34 8.08 -12.07
C ASN A 120 -4.24 6.84 -11.90
N ASN A 121 -3.66 5.65 -11.66
CA ASN A 121 -4.46 4.45 -11.38
C ASN A 121 -5.32 4.60 -10.13
N VAL A 122 -4.83 5.29 -9.09
CA VAL A 122 -5.61 5.54 -7.87
C VAL A 122 -6.66 6.64 -8.12
N GLU A 123 -6.29 7.71 -8.83
CA GLU A 123 -7.21 8.81 -9.17
C GLU A 123 -8.41 8.34 -9.99
N ASN A 124 -8.23 7.32 -10.85
CA ASN A 124 -9.30 6.71 -11.64
C ASN A 124 -10.43 6.08 -10.82
N TYR A 125 -10.24 5.89 -9.50
CA TYR A 125 -11.31 5.48 -8.58
C TYR A 125 -12.15 6.66 -8.06
N GLY A 126 -11.94 7.89 -8.57
CA GLY A 126 -12.68 9.08 -8.17
C GLY A 126 -12.02 9.86 -7.03
N PHE A 127 -10.70 9.89 -7.02
CA PHE A 127 -9.90 10.60 -6.02
C PHE A 127 -8.98 11.62 -6.65
N LYS A 128 -8.58 12.62 -5.86
CA LYS A 128 -7.56 13.61 -6.20
C LYS A 128 -6.33 13.39 -5.34
N ALA A 129 -5.16 13.24 -5.97
CA ALA A 129 -3.90 13.02 -5.28
C ALA A 129 -3.31 14.30 -4.71
N MET A 130 -2.71 14.18 -3.53
CA MET A 130 -1.87 15.17 -2.88
C MET A 130 -0.64 14.50 -2.26
N PHE A 131 0.38 15.27 -1.95
CA PHE A 131 1.58 14.77 -1.28
C PHE A 131 2.06 15.71 -0.17
N LEU A 132 2.74 15.14 0.82
CA LEU A 132 3.33 15.91 1.93
C LEU A 132 4.80 16.22 1.61
N LYS A 133 5.17 17.50 1.67
CA LYS A 133 6.56 17.96 1.51
C LYS A 133 6.86 19.07 2.51
N LYS A 134 7.94 18.91 3.27
CA LYS A 134 8.36 19.88 4.31
C LYS A 134 7.22 20.25 5.28
N GLY A 135 6.44 19.26 5.71
CA GLY A 135 5.33 19.45 6.66
C GLY A 135 4.08 20.12 6.07
N ARG A 136 4.01 20.35 4.77
CA ARG A 136 2.87 20.95 4.09
C ARG A 136 2.29 20.02 3.03
N LEU A 137 0.98 20.04 2.90
CA LEU A 137 0.24 19.30 1.88
C LEU A 137 0.25 20.11 0.57
N HIS A 138 0.60 19.45 -0.54
CA HIS A 138 0.70 20.04 -1.87
C HIS A 138 -0.18 19.29 -2.86
N ASP A 139 -0.73 20.03 -3.81
CA ASP A 139 -1.43 19.45 -4.97
C ASP A 139 -0.46 18.64 -5.84
N ILE A 140 -0.94 17.55 -6.42
CA ILE A 140 -0.12 16.64 -7.25
C ILE A 140 0.49 17.34 -8.47
N SER A 141 -0.11 18.42 -8.98
CA SER A 141 0.44 19.21 -10.08
C SER A 141 1.81 19.83 -9.77
N LEU A 142 2.15 19.99 -8.48
CA LEU A 142 3.45 20.49 -8.02
C LEU A 142 4.48 19.37 -7.79
N PHE A 143 4.10 18.10 -7.99
CA PHE A 143 4.98 16.96 -7.81
C PHE A 143 5.93 16.81 -9.00
N ASN A 144 7.22 16.75 -8.71
CA ASN A 144 8.24 16.47 -9.71
C ASN A 144 8.68 15.01 -9.61
N ASN A 145 8.25 14.19 -10.55
CA ASN A 145 8.49 12.75 -10.58
C ASN A 145 9.97 12.37 -10.42
N GLU A 146 10.87 13.19 -10.98
CA GLU A 146 12.30 12.93 -10.94
C GLU A 146 12.91 13.37 -9.61
N LYS A 147 12.68 14.64 -9.21
CA LYS A 147 13.32 15.24 -8.03
C LYS A 147 12.71 14.75 -6.71
N ASP A 148 11.42 14.45 -6.70
CA ASP A 148 10.69 14.11 -5.48
C ASP A 148 10.54 12.60 -5.29
N HIS A 149 10.81 11.80 -6.34
CA HIS A 149 10.71 10.33 -6.27
C HIS A 149 11.88 9.62 -6.95
N ARG A 150 11.97 9.65 -8.30
CA ARG A 150 12.86 8.76 -9.08
C ARG A 150 14.35 8.92 -8.74
N TYR A 151 14.82 10.16 -8.58
CA TYR A 151 16.23 10.49 -8.25
C TYR A 151 16.39 11.10 -6.87
N ALA A 152 15.33 11.15 -6.07
CA ALA A 152 15.40 11.65 -4.72
C ALA A 152 16.22 10.70 -3.83
N PRO A 153 17.13 11.20 -3.00
CA PRO A 153 17.91 10.37 -2.10
C PRO A 153 17.01 9.79 -1.00
N ILE A 154 16.93 8.45 -0.95
CA ILE A 154 16.20 7.72 0.07
C ILE A 154 16.77 8.02 1.45
N GLY A 155 15.90 8.31 2.42
CA GLY A 155 16.30 8.55 3.82
C GLY A 155 16.71 10.00 4.13
N LYS A 156 16.74 10.92 3.15
CA LYS A 156 17.04 12.34 3.38
C LYS A 156 15.79 13.25 3.40
N GLY A 157 14.59 12.68 3.59
CA GLY A 157 13.33 13.45 3.72
C GLY A 157 12.79 14.05 2.42
N ASN A 158 13.47 13.82 1.28
CA ASN A 158 13.06 14.34 -0.02
C ASN A 158 12.40 13.28 -0.91
N PHE A 159 12.52 11.99 -0.54
CA PHE A 159 11.91 10.88 -1.27
C PHE A 159 10.45 10.72 -0.85
N ILE A 160 9.53 11.02 -1.77
CA ILE A 160 8.09 10.96 -1.54
C ILE A 160 7.56 9.67 -2.15
N TYR A 161 6.98 8.83 -1.31
CA TYR A 161 6.36 7.55 -1.67
C TYR A 161 4.99 7.36 -1.01
N ASN A 162 4.61 8.23 -0.07
CA ASN A 162 3.30 8.27 0.54
C ASN A 162 2.47 9.39 -0.09
N PHE A 163 1.35 9.03 -0.69
CA PHE A 163 0.40 9.95 -1.31
C PHE A 163 -0.94 9.92 -0.59
N ILE A 164 -1.56 11.08 -0.45
CA ILE A 164 -2.86 11.23 0.18
C ILE A 164 -3.88 11.49 -0.93
N PHE A 165 -4.97 10.74 -0.93
CA PHE A 165 -6.00 10.86 -1.94
C PHE A 165 -7.31 11.26 -1.28
N PHE A 166 -7.87 12.37 -1.73
CA PHE A 166 -9.17 12.88 -1.28
C PHE A 166 -10.22 12.49 -2.30
N PRO A 167 -11.42 12.04 -1.86
CA PRO A 167 -12.49 11.73 -2.80
C PRO A 167 -12.95 13.01 -3.50
N HIS A 168 -13.32 12.90 -4.79
CA HIS A 168 -14.06 13.96 -5.46
C HIS A 168 -15.44 14.11 -4.82
N ASN A 169 -15.89 15.34 -4.63
CA ASN A 169 -17.24 15.69 -4.17
C ASN A 169 -18.30 15.24 -5.18
#